data_de52fca51b4778345a9b7cd658034bad
#
_entry.id   de52fca51b4778345a9b7cd658034bad
#
_cell.length_a   1.000
_cell.length_b   1.000
_cell.length_c   1.000
_cell.angle_alpha   90.00
_cell.angle_beta   90.00
_cell.angle_gamma   90.00
#
_symmetry.space_group_name_H-M   'P 1'
#
loop_
_entity.id
_entity.type
_entity.pdbx_description
1 polymer ?
#
loop_
_entity_poly.entity_id
_entity_poly.type
_entity_poly.pdbx_seq_one_letter_code
_entity_poly.pdbx_strand_id
1 'polypeptide(L)'
;NNSSSKNGADFIIEHADIRRTLLNMKSIIEGERALCFWLSQQTEVSLNHPDEKTRQEASDYVSLMTPVVKSLFTDLAMEITSDAMQIHGGYGYTKDQGIEQLYRDNRITPIYEGTNSVQASDLVFRKLSNKNGNIINKFLDQVKSECKTDNEKIKPFLSEFNKNLDTLKKFSDWMTDKAKTEKDDVSAGANDYLKTLGYVSIAYAWIKVLEVSFKDYEENKNFYNDKIDTARFYFDKVLPRAEHHYKSAISGSSNIMNFKFN
;
A
#
# COMPACT_ATOMS: atom_id res chain seq x y z
N ASN A 1 13.36 -31.48 1.16
CA ASN A 1 13.76 -31.61 -0.24
C ASN A 1 15.14 -30.99 -0.39
N ASN A 2 16.19 -31.86 -0.38
CA ASN A 2 17.57 -31.46 -0.61
C ASN A 2 17.74 -31.14 -2.10
N SER A 3 17.65 -29.87 -2.47
CA SER A 3 18.03 -29.35 -3.78
C SER A 3 19.38 -28.64 -3.71
N SER A 4 20.42 -29.33 -3.17
CA SER A 4 21.79 -28.86 -3.33
C SER A 4 22.18 -28.91 -4.80
N SER A 5 22.83 -27.84 -5.30
CA SER A 5 23.38 -27.87 -6.65
C SER A 5 24.40 -29.04 -6.78
N LYS A 6 24.52 -29.61 -7.96
CA LYS A 6 25.51 -30.70 -8.23
C LYS A 6 26.96 -30.30 -7.92
N ASN A 7 27.22 -29.03 -7.63
CA ASN A 7 28.56 -28.48 -7.35
C ASN A 7 28.76 -28.07 -5.87
N GLY A 8 27.87 -28.48 -4.95
CA GLY A 8 28.02 -28.19 -3.52
C GLY A 8 27.68 -26.78 -3.05
N ALA A 9 27.21 -25.90 -3.95
CA ALA A 9 26.69 -24.58 -3.60
C ALA A 9 25.15 -24.61 -3.55
N ASP A 10 24.55 -23.95 -2.58
CA ASP A 10 23.09 -23.82 -2.47
C ASP A 10 22.54 -22.89 -3.54
N PHE A 11 21.30 -23.13 -3.98
CA PHE A 11 20.60 -22.16 -4.81
C PHE A 11 20.33 -20.89 -4.00
N ILE A 12 20.41 -19.72 -4.64
CA ILE A 12 20.19 -18.42 -3.95
C ILE A 12 18.81 -18.36 -3.25
N ILE A 13 17.80 -19.05 -3.76
CA ILE A 13 16.47 -19.17 -3.16
C ILE A 13 16.47 -19.87 -1.80
N GLU A 14 17.52 -20.58 -1.42
CA GLU A 14 17.65 -21.20 -0.10
C GLU A 14 18.04 -20.17 0.99
N HIS A 15 18.57 -19.01 0.60
CA HIS A 15 18.98 -17.97 1.55
C HIS A 15 17.79 -17.16 2.03
N ALA A 16 17.68 -16.97 3.35
CA ALA A 16 16.56 -16.28 3.99
C ALA A 16 16.40 -14.82 3.51
N ASP A 17 17.50 -14.13 3.22
CA ASP A 17 17.48 -12.77 2.73
C ASP A 17 16.88 -12.67 1.32
N ILE A 18 17.28 -13.55 0.42
CA ILE A 18 16.72 -13.65 -0.93
C ILE A 18 15.22 -13.97 -0.86
N ARG A 19 14.84 -14.95 -0.03
CA ARG A 19 13.43 -15.28 0.18
C ARG A 19 12.62 -14.12 0.71
N ARG A 20 13.16 -13.37 1.67
CA ARG A 20 12.54 -12.16 2.22
C ARG A 20 12.30 -11.13 1.11
N THR A 21 13.30 -10.88 0.27
CA THR A 21 13.20 -9.91 -0.83
C THR A 21 12.17 -10.34 -1.88
N LEU A 22 12.16 -11.62 -2.28
CA LEU A 22 11.16 -12.17 -3.20
C LEU A 22 9.73 -12.08 -2.63
N LEU A 23 9.55 -12.39 -1.34
CA LEU A 23 8.25 -12.29 -0.68
C LEU A 23 7.81 -10.83 -0.49
N ASN A 24 8.75 -9.89 -0.26
CA ASN A 24 8.45 -8.47 -0.22
C ASN A 24 7.84 -8.01 -1.56
N MET A 25 8.52 -8.28 -2.67
CA MET A 25 8.02 -7.96 -4.01
C MET A 25 6.66 -8.61 -4.28
N LYS A 26 6.54 -9.92 -4.05
CA LYS A 26 5.31 -10.69 -4.30
C LYS A 26 4.13 -10.13 -3.50
N SER A 27 4.30 -9.92 -2.19
CA SER A 27 3.21 -9.48 -1.31
C SER A 27 2.74 -8.06 -1.62
N ILE A 28 3.63 -7.19 -2.05
CA ILE A 28 3.28 -5.84 -2.50
C ILE A 28 2.52 -5.93 -3.83
N ILE A 29 3.08 -6.56 -4.86
CA ILE A 29 2.47 -6.63 -6.20
C ILE A 29 1.08 -7.25 -6.17
N GLU A 30 0.90 -8.35 -5.45
CA GLU A 30 -0.40 -9.03 -5.40
C GLU A 30 -1.43 -8.22 -4.61
N GLY A 31 -1.02 -7.57 -3.51
CA GLY A 31 -1.89 -6.68 -2.75
C GLY A 31 -2.29 -5.43 -3.54
N GLU A 32 -1.35 -4.79 -4.25
CA GLU A 32 -1.63 -3.68 -5.15
C GLU A 32 -2.60 -4.06 -6.26
N ARG A 33 -2.40 -5.21 -6.89
CA ARG A 33 -3.32 -5.72 -7.93
C ARG A 33 -4.73 -5.95 -7.38
N ALA A 34 -4.86 -6.53 -6.19
CA ALA A 34 -6.15 -6.73 -5.54
C ALA A 34 -6.85 -5.39 -5.24
N LEU A 35 -6.10 -4.39 -4.75
CA LEU A 35 -6.62 -3.04 -4.52
C LEU A 35 -7.03 -2.35 -5.84
N CYS A 36 -6.27 -2.54 -6.93
CA CYS A 36 -6.65 -2.03 -8.25
C CYS A 36 -7.98 -2.62 -8.75
N PHE A 37 -8.21 -3.93 -8.57
CA PHE A 37 -9.48 -4.55 -8.96
C PHE A 37 -10.65 -3.99 -8.14
N TRP A 38 -10.47 -3.80 -6.84
CA TRP A 38 -11.48 -3.14 -6.00
C TRP A 38 -11.76 -1.71 -6.49
N LEU A 39 -10.72 -0.92 -6.79
CA LEU A 39 -10.87 0.45 -7.29
C LEU A 39 -11.54 0.50 -8.66
N SER A 40 -11.23 -0.46 -9.54
CA SER A 40 -11.89 -0.59 -10.85
C SER A 40 -13.39 -0.89 -10.68
N GLN A 41 -13.74 -1.75 -9.72
CA GLN A 41 -15.14 -2.00 -9.39
C GLN A 41 -15.83 -0.73 -8.86
N GLN A 42 -15.18 0.04 -7.97
CA GLN A 42 -15.74 1.32 -7.51
C GLN A 42 -15.92 2.31 -8.66
N THR A 43 -15.01 2.33 -9.63
CA THR A 43 -15.12 3.16 -10.83
C THR A 43 -16.37 2.76 -11.63
N GLU A 44 -16.57 1.47 -11.88
CA GLU A 44 -17.75 0.96 -12.56
C GLU A 44 -19.05 1.32 -11.83
N VAL A 45 -19.09 1.12 -10.51
CA VAL A 45 -20.24 1.50 -9.65
C VAL A 45 -20.51 3.00 -9.74
N SER A 46 -19.48 3.84 -9.72
CA SER A 46 -19.61 5.29 -9.80
C SER A 46 -20.23 5.79 -11.10
N LEU A 47 -20.07 5.04 -12.20
CA LEU A 47 -20.57 5.39 -13.52
C LEU A 47 -21.97 4.82 -13.80
N ASN A 48 -22.23 3.59 -13.38
CA ASN A 48 -23.34 2.80 -13.92
C ASN A 48 -24.36 2.30 -12.89
N HIS A 49 -24.11 2.45 -11.57
CA HIS A 49 -25.07 1.99 -10.56
C HIS A 49 -26.39 2.79 -10.64
N PRO A 50 -27.58 2.15 -10.54
CA PRO A 50 -28.88 2.83 -10.68
C PRO A 50 -29.14 3.86 -9.57
N ASP A 51 -28.70 3.59 -8.33
CA ASP A 51 -28.86 4.50 -7.19
C ASP A 51 -27.80 5.60 -7.20
N GLU A 52 -28.25 6.87 -7.19
CA GLU A 52 -27.37 8.04 -7.23
C GLU A 52 -26.47 8.16 -5.99
N LYS A 53 -26.99 7.82 -4.81
CA LYS A 53 -26.22 7.89 -3.57
C LYS A 53 -25.06 6.91 -3.62
N THR A 54 -25.28 5.68 -4.09
CA THR A 54 -24.26 4.66 -4.28
C THR A 54 -23.21 5.10 -5.29
N ARG A 55 -23.62 5.72 -6.42
CA ARG A 55 -22.67 6.30 -7.38
C ARG A 55 -21.78 7.36 -6.75
N GLN A 56 -22.37 8.26 -5.96
CA GLN A 56 -21.62 9.33 -5.30
C GLN A 56 -20.62 8.77 -4.27
N GLU A 57 -21.01 7.79 -3.47
CA GLU A 57 -20.12 7.14 -2.51
C GLU A 57 -18.94 6.46 -3.20
N ALA A 58 -19.20 5.72 -4.27
CA ALA A 58 -18.15 5.09 -5.08
C ALA A 58 -17.21 6.12 -5.73
N SER A 59 -17.76 7.22 -6.26
CA SER A 59 -16.98 8.34 -6.80
C SER A 59 -16.09 9.00 -5.73
N ASP A 60 -16.59 9.14 -4.51
CA ASP A 60 -15.82 9.65 -3.37
C ASP A 60 -14.61 8.71 -3.08
N TYR A 61 -14.78 7.38 -3.10
CA TYR A 61 -13.69 6.41 -2.91
C TYR A 61 -12.67 6.44 -4.06
N VAL A 62 -13.12 6.50 -5.30
CA VAL A 62 -12.22 6.66 -6.47
C VAL A 62 -11.40 7.95 -6.33
N SER A 63 -12.05 9.04 -5.97
CA SER A 63 -11.40 10.34 -5.76
C SER A 63 -10.35 10.29 -4.66
N LEU A 64 -10.64 9.62 -3.53
CA LEU A 64 -9.72 9.46 -2.40
C LEU A 64 -8.50 8.61 -2.78
N MET A 65 -8.72 7.50 -3.50
CA MET A 65 -7.69 6.49 -3.74
C MET A 65 -6.82 6.78 -4.97
N THR A 66 -7.26 7.59 -5.92
CA THR A 66 -6.48 7.93 -7.13
C THR A 66 -5.07 8.44 -6.81
N PRO A 67 -4.88 9.47 -5.94
CA PRO A 67 -3.54 9.92 -5.58
C PRO A 67 -2.73 8.86 -4.84
N VAL A 68 -3.37 8.00 -4.06
CA VAL A 68 -2.72 6.91 -3.32
C VAL A 68 -2.16 5.88 -4.29
N VAL A 69 -2.98 5.38 -5.21
CA VAL A 69 -2.57 4.38 -6.20
C VAL A 69 -1.46 4.94 -7.08
N LYS A 70 -1.63 6.17 -7.62
CA LYS A 70 -0.58 6.79 -8.44
C LYS A 70 0.74 6.94 -7.70
N SER A 71 0.72 7.43 -6.48
CA SER A 71 1.95 7.80 -5.77
C SER A 71 2.61 6.58 -5.09
N LEU A 72 1.87 5.85 -4.25
CA LEU A 72 2.47 4.73 -3.52
C LEU A 72 2.93 3.62 -4.46
N PHE A 73 2.12 3.23 -5.46
CA PHE A 73 2.48 2.13 -6.36
C PHE A 73 3.70 2.45 -7.21
N THR A 74 3.85 3.71 -7.65
CA THR A 74 5.05 4.10 -8.40
C THR A 74 6.29 4.16 -7.52
N ASP A 75 6.18 4.57 -6.24
CA ASP A 75 7.28 4.50 -5.28
C ASP A 75 7.68 3.05 -5.00
N LEU A 76 6.70 2.16 -4.74
CA LEU A 76 6.94 0.74 -4.50
C LEU A 76 7.48 0.02 -5.74
N ALA A 77 7.06 0.40 -6.94
CA ALA A 77 7.62 -0.13 -8.18
C ALA A 77 9.11 0.23 -8.34
N MET A 78 9.55 1.40 -7.85
CA MET A 78 11.00 1.74 -7.80
C MET A 78 11.75 0.82 -6.83
N GLU A 79 11.18 0.54 -5.64
CA GLU A 79 11.74 -0.41 -4.67
C GLU A 79 11.84 -1.81 -5.28
N ILE A 80 10.75 -2.31 -5.87
CA ILE A 80 10.64 -3.65 -6.46
C ILE A 80 11.62 -3.84 -7.62
N THR A 81 11.72 -2.89 -8.52
CA THR A 81 12.64 -3.00 -9.68
C THR A 81 14.11 -2.90 -9.26
N SER A 82 14.41 -2.12 -8.21
CA SER A 82 15.74 -2.08 -7.58
C SER A 82 16.09 -3.42 -6.92
N ASP A 83 15.17 -3.98 -6.13
CA ASP A 83 15.34 -5.28 -5.48
C ASP A 83 15.49 -6.43 -6.49
N ALA A 84 14.72 -6.39 -7.58
CA ALA A 84 14.85 -7.36 -8.66
C ALA A 84 16.26 -7.31 -9.29
N MET A 85 16.78 -6.11 -9.56
CA MET A 85 18.16 -5.93 -10.06
C MET A 85 19.18 -6.47 -9.03
N GLN A 86 19.00 -6.18 -7.76
CA GLN A 86 19.89 -6.62 -6.67
C GLN A 86 19.97 -8.16 -6.58
N ILE A 87 18.85 -8.87 -6.71
CA ILE A 87 18.81 -10.34 -6.69
C ILE A 87 19.62 -10.94 -7.85
N HIS A 88 19.64 -10.28 -9.02
CA HIS A 88 20.43 -10.72 -10.17
C HIS A 88 21.94 -10.41 -10.03
N GLY A 89 22.35 -9.71 -8.96
CA GLY A 89 23.73 -9.30 -8.75
C GLY A 89 24.24 -8.40 -9.87
N GLY A 90 25.54 -8.42 -10.16
CA GLY A 90 26.14 -7.63 -11.22
C GLY A 90 25.53 -7.84 -12.60
N TYR A 91 25.01 -9.02 -12.88
CA TYR A 91 24.28 -9.33 -14.12
C TYR A 91 23.01 -8.51 -14.27
N GLY A 92 22.27 -8.23 -13.19
CA GLY A 92 21.06 -7.42 -13.22
C GLY A 92 21.29 -5.98 -13.67
N TYR A 93 22.52 -5.50 -13.56
CA TYR A 93 22.93 -4.16 -14.01
C TYR A 93 23.26 -4.10 -15.50
N THR A 94 23.47 -5.24 -16.16
CA THR A 94 23.83 -5.31 -17.58
C THR A 94 22.57 -5.33 -18.46
N LYS A 95 22.70 -4.79 -19.70
CA LYS A 95 21.59 -4.74 -20.67
C LYS A 95 21.07 -6.13 -21.07
N ASP A 96 21.93 -7.13 -21.03
CA ASP A 96 21.60 -8.50 -21.49
C ASP A 96 20.45 -9.14 -20.71
N GLN A 97 20.24 -8.73 -19.44
CA GLN A 97 19.18 -9.26 -18.59
C GLN A 97 17.87 -8.47 -18.70
N GLY A 98 17.89 -7.24 -19.22
CA GLY A 98 16.73 -6.37 -19.37
C GLY A 98 16.15 -5.82 -18.05
N ILE A 99 16.64 -6.25 -16.89
CA ILE A 99 16.13 -5.79 -15.57
C ILE A 99 16.47 -4.31 -15.36
N GLU A 100 17.65 -3.88 -15.74
CA GLU A 100 18.08 -2.49 -15.61
C GLU A 100 17.17 -1.53 -16.39
N GLN A 101 16.61 -1.97 -17.51
CA GLN A 101 15.67 -1.18 -18.29
C GLN A 101 14.35 -0.98 -17.52
N LEU A 102 13.83 -2.01 -16.85
CA LEU A 102 12.61 -1.88 -16.04
C LEU A 102 12.76 -0.83 -14.95
N TYR A 103 13.94 -0.78 -14.30
CA TYR A 103 14.24 0.23 -13.28
C TYR A 103 14.28 1.64 -13.89
N ARG A 104 14.98 1.82 -15.03
CA ARG A 104 15.08 3.11 -15.73
C ARG A 104 13.72 3.60 -16.23
N ASP A 105 12.95 2.72 -16.88
CA ASP A 105 11.64 3.05 -17.43
C ASP A 105 10.65 3.40 -16.34
N ASN A 106 10.72 2.73 -15.19
CA ASN A 106 9.85 3.04 -14.06
C ASN A 106 10.15 4.41 -13.45
N ARG A 107 11.36 4.98 -13.57
CA ARG A 107 11.73 6.22 -12.87
C ARG A 107 10.87 7.42 -13.26
N ILE A 108 10.30 7.46 -14.45
CA ILE A 108 9.41 8.55 -14.86
C ILE A 108 8.05 8.49 -14.14
N THR A 109 7.61 7.31 -13.69
CA THR A 109 6.27 7.13 -13.13
C THR A 109 6.01 7.92 -11.83
N PRO A 110 6.96 8.13 -10.90
CA PRO A 110 6.78 9.03 -9.76
C PRO A 110 6.81 10.52 -10.12
N ILE A 111 7.17 10.88 -11.37
CA ILE A 111 7.39 12.28 -11.77
C ILE A 111 6.24 12.83 -12.59
N TYR A 112 5.78 12.11 -13.62
CA TYR A 112 4.76 12.60 -14.55
C TYR A 112 3.35 12.61 -13.92
N GLU A 113 2.39 13.26 -14.58
CA GLU A 113 1.00 13.40 -14.12
C GLU A 113 0.89 14.00 -12.69
N GLY A 114 1.76 14.94 -12.39
CA GLY A 114 1.99 15.46 -11.05
C GLY A 114 2.92 14.54 -10.25
N THR A 115 3.98 15.12 -9.67
CA THR A 115 4.91 14.34 -8.85
C THR A 115 4.18 13.70 -7.67
N ASN A 116 4.77 12.65 -7.08
CA ASN A 116 4.19 11.98 -5.92
C ASN A 116 3.92 12.95 -4.75
N SER A 117 4.76 13.99 -4.57
CA SER A 117 4.51 15.04 -3.58
C SER A 117 3.30 15.91 -3.94
N VAL A 118 3.06 16.19 -5.23
CA VAL A 118 1.85 16.90 -5.67
C VAL A 118 0.61 16.07 -5.41
N GLN A 119 0.65 14.77 -5.65
CA GLN A 119 -0.44 13.84 -5.34
C GLN A 119 -0.73 13.80 -3.82
N ALA A 120 0.33 13.76 -2.99
CA ALA A 120 0.18 13.81 -1.54
C ALA A 120 -0.43 15.14 -1.06
N SER A 121 0.00 16.27 -1.62
CA SER A 121 -0.58 17.59 -1.34
C SER A 121 -2.05 17.66 -1.76
N ASP A 122 -2.41 17.13 -2.94
CA ASP A 122 -3.79 17.03 -3.39
C ASP A 122 -4.67 16.24 -2.42
N LEU A 123 -4.16 15.10 -1.97
CA LEU A 123 -4.84 14.26 -0.98
C LEU A 123 -5.16 15.03 0.29
N VAL A 124 -4.18 15.68 0.92
CA VAL A 124 -4.37 16.31 2.23
C VAL A 124 -5.06 17.66 2.16
N PHE A 125 -4.75 18.52 1.19
CA PHE A 125 -5.32 19.86 1.13
C PHE A 125 -6.64 19.96 0.36
N ARG A 126 -6.91 19.03 -0.55
CA ARG A 126 -8.13 19.06 -1.36
C ARG A 126 -9.10 17.94 -1.01
N LYS A 127 -8.63 16.69 -0.86
CA LYS A 127 -9.53 15.55 -0.62
C LYS A 127 -9.96 15.44 0.83
N LEU A 128 -9.01 15.51 1.78
CA LEU A 128 -9.33 15.45 3.21
C LEU A 128 -10.00 16.73 3.72
N SER A 129 -9.56 17.90 3.27
CA SER A 129 -10.09 19.18 3.75
C SER A 129 -11.48 19.47 3.20
N ASN A 130 -11.83 18.96 2.01
CA ASN A 130 -13.17 19.05 1.49
C ASN A 130 -14.13 18.19 2.33
N LYS A 131 -15.28 18.78 2.71
CA LYS A 131 -16.31 18.12 3.52
C LYS A 131 -15.84 17.74 4.95
N ASN A 132 -14.87 18.50 5.53
CA ASN A 132 -14.39 18.32 6.91
C ASN A 132 -13.92 16.88 7.25
N GLY A 133 -13.15 16.25 6.38
CA GLY A 133 -12.66 14.87 6.58
C GLY A 133 -13.72 13.78 6.41
N ASN A 134 -14.91 14.10 5.94
CA ASN A 134 -16.01 13.12 5.86
C ASN A 134 -15.72 11.97 4.91
N ILE A 135 -14.95 12.22 3.83
CA ILE A 135 -14.63 11.17 2.83
C ILE A 135 -13.77 10.04 3.42
N ILE A 136 -12.76 10.39 4.24
CA ILE A 136 -11.92 9.39 4.87
C ILE A 136 -12.68 8.62 5.96
N ASN A 137 -13.52 9.29 6.75
CA ASN A 137 -14.34 8.61 7.76
C ASN A 137 -15.28 7.60 7.12
N LYS A 138 -15.96 7.96 6.03
CA LYS A 138 -16.81 7.03 5.27
C LYS A 138 -16.01 5.81 4.76
N PHE A 139 -14.81 6.05 4.22
CA PHE A 139 -13.94 4.97 3.76
C PHE A 139 -13.54 4.04 4.93
N LEU A 140 -13.12 4.59 6.07
CA LEU A 140 -12.76 3.82 7.26
C LEU A 140 -13.94 2.98 7.78
N ASP A 141 -15.13 3.57 7.83
CA ASP A 141 -16.35 2.87 8.25
C ASP A 141 -16.72 1.74 7.28
N GLN A 142 -16.59 1.98 5.97
CA GLN A 142 -16.85 1.01 4.92
C GLN A 142 -15.91 -0.20 5.06
N VAL A 143 -14.60 0.02 5.05
CA VAL A 143 -13.62 -1.08 5.13
C VAL A 143 -13.72 -1.84 6.45
N LYS A 144 -14.04 -1.16 7.54
CA LYS A 144 -14.31 -1.78 8.85
C LYS A 144 -15.56 -2.64 8.84
N SER A 145 -16.61 -2.20 8.14
CA SER A 145 -17.85 -2.96 8.02
C SER A 145 -17.69 -4.19 7.13
N GLU A 146 -16.92 -4.09 6.06
CA GLU A 146 -16.68 -5.16 5.10
C GLU A 146 -15.69 -6.23 5.58
N CYS A 147 -14.86 -5.90 6.57
CA CYS A 147 -13.87 -6.82 7.15
C CYS A 147 -14.40 -7.57 8.38
N LYS A 148 -15.72 -7.69 8.56
CA LYS A 148 -16.30 -8.48 9.64
C LYS A 148 -16.40 -9.94 9.21
N THR A 149 -15.80 -10.85 10.00
CA THR A 149 -15.89 -12.29 9.75
C THR A 149 -15.82 -13.07 11.06
N ASP A 150 -16.54 -14.19 11.09
CA ASP A 150 -16.48 -15.17 12.18
C ASP A 150 -15.40 -16.23 11.96
N ASN A 151 -14.65 -16.16 10.87
CA ASN A 151 -13.60 -17.11 10.56
C ASN A 151 -12.37 -16.92 11.48
N GLU A 152 -12.19 -17.86 12.41
CA GLU A 152 -11.09 -17.84 13.40
C GLU A 152 -9.69 -17.72 12.75
N LYS A 153 -9.51 -18.26 11.53
CA LYS A 153 -8.22 -18.21 10.82
C LYS A 153 -7.87 -16.81 10.31
N ILE A 154 -8.87 -15.95 10.10
CA ILE A 154 -8.68 -14.55 9.65
C ILE A 154 -8.52 -13.61 10.85
N LYS A 155 -9.01 -13.94 12.03
CA LYS A 155 -8.96 -13.07 13.21
C LYS A 155 -7.59 -12.47 13.53
N PRO A 156 -6.45 -13.19 13.45
CA PRO A 156 -5.14 -12.60 13.70
C PRO A 156 -4.81 -11.45 12.73
N PHE A 157 -5.15 -11.61 11.45
CA PHE A 157 -4.97 -10.59 10.43
C PHE A 157 -5.90 -9.38 10.67
N LEU A 158 -7.15 -9.63 11.06
CA LEU A 158 -8.10 -8.57 11.41
C LEU A 158 -7.67 -7.77 12.63
N SER A 159 -7.08 -8.41 13.63
CA SER A 159 -6.56 -7.72 14.80
C SER A 159 -5.48 -6.71 14.41
N GLU A 160 -4.52 -7.13 13.59
CA GLU A 160 -3.46 -6.24 13.13
C GLU A 160 -3.98 -5.17 12.14
N PHE A 161 -4.92 -5.54 11.26
CA PHE A 161 -5.59 -4.59 10.37
C PHE A 161 -6.30 -3.49 11.17
N ASN A 162 -7.13 -3.84 12.15
CA ASN A 162 -7.88 -2.89 12.96
C ASN A 162 -6.97 -1.94 13.74
N LYS A 163 -5.85 -2.42 14.28
CA LYS A 163 -4.83 -1.58 14.93
C LYS A 163 -4.28 -0.52 13.96
N ASN A 164 -3.96 -0.92 12.72
CA ASN A 164 -3.46 0.00 11.72
C ASN A 164 -4.57 0.94 11.19
N LEU A 165 -5.82 0.48 11.12
CA LEU A 165 -6.97 1.31 10.80
C LEU A 165 -7.20 2.40 11.86
N ASP A 166 -7.07 2.07 13.14
CA ASP A 166 -7.15 3.02 14.25
C ASP A 166 -5.97 4.04 14.20
N THR A 167 -4.79 3.61 13.81
CA THR A 167 -3.64 4.50 13.58
C THR A 167 -3.92 5.45 12.43
N LEU A 168 -4.45 4.96 11.31
CA LEU A 168 -4.84 5.79 10.17
C LEU A 168 -5.93 6.80 10.55
N LYS A 169 -6.90 6.40 11.37
CA LYS A 169 -7.94 7.31 11.89
C LYS A 169 -7.31 8.46 12.70
N LYS A 170 -6.43 8.14 13.65
CA LYS A 170 -5.71 9.15 14.46
C LYS A 170 -4.89 10.09 13.56
N PHE A 171 -4.25 9.55 12.54
CA PHE A 171 -3.46 10.34 11.61
C PHE A 171 -4.35 11.26 10.75
N SER A 172 -5.51 10.77 10.31
CA SER A 172 -6.47 11.57 9.57
C SER A 172 -7.03 12.74 10.40
N ASP A 173 -7.33 12.48 11.67
CA ASP A 173 -7.78 13.52 12.61
C ASP A 173 -6.68 14.57 12.82
N TRP A 174 -5.43 14.13 13.05
CA TRP A 174 -4.28 15.02 13.21
C TRP A 174 -4.09 15.89 11.96
N MET A 175 -4.11 15.30 10.75
CA MET A 175 -4.01 16.05 9.49
C MET A 175 -5.12 17.09 9.34
N THR A 176 -6.35 16.71 9.63
CA THR A 176 -7.51 17.59 9.50
C THR A 176 -7.46 18.77 10.48
N ASP A 177 -6.99 18.53 11.71
CA ASP A 177 -6.86 19.57 12.72
C ASP A 177 -5.69 20.51 12.42
N LYS A 178 -4.55 19.98 12.06
CA LYS A 178 -3.37 20.79 11.68
C LYS A 178 -3.59 21.61 10.41
N ALA A 179 -4.38 21.14 9.46
CA ALA A 179 -4.68 21.89 8.24
C ALA A 179 -5.35 23.25 8.49
N LYS A 180 -5.96 23.45 9.65
CA LYS A 180 -6.61 24.71 10.04
C LYS A 180 -5.61 25.80 10.46
N THR A 181 -4.50 25.43 11.08
CA THR A 181 -3.58 26.36 11.76
C THR A 181 -2.11 26.19 11.38
N GLU A 182 -1.67 25.00 11.01
CA GLU A 182 -0.26 24.62 10.86
C GLU A 182 -0.02 23.92 9.51
N LYS A 183 -0.13 24.68 8.42
CA LYS A 183 -0.02 24.15 7.05
C LYS A 183 1.33 23.51 6.75
N ASP A 184 2.40 23.97 7.37
CA ASP A 184 3.75 23.40 7.18
C ASP A 184 3.83 21.98 7.76
N ASP A 185 3.21 21.70 8.91
CA ASP A 185 3.12 20.36 9.48
C ASP A 185 2.39 19.41 8.53
N VAL A 186 1.26 19.86 7.95
CA VAL A 186 0.49 19.08 6.98
C VAL A 186 1.30 18.81 5.71
N SER A 187 1.99 19.84 5.20
CA SER A 187 2.83 19.69 4.00
C SER A 187 3.97 18.73 4.23
N ALA A 188 4.65 18.82 5.39
CA ALA A 188 5.75 17.94 5.77
C ALA A 188 5.30 16.47 5.93
N GLY A 189 4.10 16.25 6.49
CA GLY A 189 3.55 14.91 6.73
C GLY A 189 2.72 14.33 5.56
N ALA A 190 2.50 15.09 4.48
CA ALA A 190 1.57 14.68 3.41
C ALA A 190 1.95 13.36 2.73
N ASN A 191 3.23 13.16 2.40
CA ASN A 191 3.70 11.92 1.80
C ASN A 191 3.58 10.74 2.78
N ASP A 192 3.88 10.94 4.04
CA ASP A 192 3.75 9.93 5.09
C ASP A 192 2.29 9.53 5.29
N TYR A 193 1.36 10.52 5.25
CA TYR A 193 -0.07 10.25 5.31
C TYR A 193 -0.54 9.41 4.13
N LEU A 194 -0.17 9.79 2.90
CA LEU A 194 -0.52 9.06 1.69
C LEU A 194 -0.02 7.60 1.76
N LYS A 195 1.22 7.39 2.18
CA LYS A 195 1.80 6.04 2.33
C LYS A 195 1.09 5.24 3.40
N THR A 196 0.76 5.83 4.54
CA THR A 196 -0.01 5.16 5.61
C THR A 196 -1.37 4.70 5.08
N LEU A 197 -2.13 5.61 4.41
CA LEU A 197 -3.42 5.27 3.82
C LEU A 197 -3.26 4.13 2.79
N GLY A 198 -2.24 4.18 1.96
CA GLY A 198 -1.99 3.16 0.94
C GLY A 198 -1.65 1.78 1.52
N TYR A 199 -0.74 1.70 2.51
CA TYR A 199 -0.43 0.41 3.15
C TYR A 199 -1.64 -0.19 3.86
N VAL A 200 -2.46 0.60 4.53
CA VAL A 200 -3.69 0.13 5.17
C VAL A 200 -4.72 -0.32 4.12
N SER A 201 -4.83 0.37 3.00
CA SER A 201 -5.73 -0.02 1.91
C SER A 201 -5.29 -1.32 1.22
N ILE A 202 -3.99 -1.55 1.05
CA ILE A 202 -3.47 -2.84 0.56
C ILE A 202 -3.75 -3.96 1.58
N ALA A 203 -3.64 -3.68 2.90
CA ALA A 203 -4.02 -4.65 3.93
C ALA A 203 -5.50 -5.01 3.86
N TYR A 204 -6.39 -4.03 3.62
CA TYR A 204 -7.80 -4.29 3.35
C TYR A 204 -7.99 -5.25 2.17
N ALA A 205 -7.32 -5.00 1.05
CA ALA A 205 -7.38 -5.89 -0.12
C ALA A 205 -6.91 -7.31 0.23
N TRP A 206 -5.84 -7.45 1.03
CA TRP A 206 -5.38 -8.75 1.52
C TRP A 206 -6.40 -9.46 2.42
N ILE A 207 -7.16 -8.74 3.27
CA ILE A 207 -8.27 -9.35 4.03
C ILE A 207 -9.30 -9.96 3.08
N LYS A 208 -9.66 -9.25 2.00
CA LYS A 208 -10.61 -9.78 0.99
C LYS A 208 -10.06 -11.03 0.27
N VAL A 209 -8.76 -11.04 -0.05
CA VAL A 209 -8.08 -12.23 -0.61
C VAL A 209 -8.10 -13.39 0.37
N LEU A 210 -7.86 -13.14 1.67
CA LEU A 210 -7.90 -14.17 2.71
C LEU A 210 -9.31 -14.76 2.89
N GLU A 211 -10.37 -13.94 2.83
CA GLU A 211 -11.75 -14.43 2.91
C GLU A 211 -12.04 -15.47 1.83
N VAL A 212 -11.68 -15.17 0.57
CA VAL A 212 -11.81 -16.10 -0.55
C VAL A 212 -10.90 -17.31 -0.38
N SER A 213 -9.64 -17.08 0.00
CA SER A 213 -8.65 -18.16 0.15
C SER A 213 -9.04 -19.22 1.18
N PHE A 214 -9.65 -18.80 2.29
CA PHE A 214 -10.12 -19.75 3.30
C PHE A 214 -11.47 -20.38 2.95
N LYS A 215 -12.32 -19.67 2.20
CA LYS A 215 -13.61 -20.18 1.75
C LYS A 215 -13.43 -21.30 0.71
N ASP A 216 -12.61 -21.06 -0.29
CA ASP A 216 -12.46 -21.94 -1.46
C ASP A 216 -11.20 -22.81 -1.36
N TYR A 217 -10.64 -22.97 -0.14
CA TYR A 217 -9.37 -23.64 0.13
C TYR A 217 -9.26 -25.05 -0.48
N GLU A 218 -10.34 -25.84 -0.39
CA GLU A 218 -10.36 -27.23 -0.87
C GLU A 218 -10.31 -27.33 -2.40
N GLU A 219 -10.64 -26.29 -3.14
CA GLU A 219 -10.62 -26.28 -4.61
C GLU A 219 -9.18 -26.32 -5.16
N ASN A 220 -8.26 -25.59 -4.52
CA ASN A 220 -6.84 -25.54 -4.91
C ASN A 220 -5.94 -25.20 -3.71
N LYS A 221 -5.62 -26.20 -2.90
CA LYS A 221 -4.85 -26.02 -1.65
C LYS A 221 -3.50 -25.32 -1.85
N ASN A 222 -2.78 -25.67 -2.90
CA ASN A 222 -1.46 -25.08 -3.16
C ASN A 222 -1.56 -23.59 -3.48
N PHE A 223 -2.51 -23.23 -4.33
CA PHE A 223 -2.75 -21.83 -4.71
C PHE A 223 -3.19 -21.00 -3.50
N TYR A 224 -4.15 -21.49 -2.73
CA TYR A 224 -4.67 -20.73 -1.59
C TYR A 224 -3.70 -20.67 -0.40
N ASN A 225 -2.89 -21.74 -0.17
CA ASN A 225 -1.78 -21.65 0.79
C ASN A 225 -0.78 -20.59 0.41
N ASP A 226 -0.39 -20.50 -0.87
CA ASP A 226 0.50 -19.46 -1.37
C ASP A 226 -0.06 -18.04 -1.08
N LYS A 227 -1.37 -17.83 -1.27
CA LYS A 227 -2.02 -16.55 -0.95
C LYS A 227 -2.02 -16.25 0.55
N ILE A 228 -2.34 -17.23 1.37
CA ILE A 228 -2.36 -17.10 2.84
C ILE A 228 -0.96 -16.76 3.37
N ASP A 229 0.08 -17.46 2.91
CA ASP A 229 1.46 -17.22 3.35
C ASP A 229 2.00 -15.88 2.83
N THR A 230 1.63 -15.49 1.61
CA THR A 230 1.96 -14.17 1.05
C THR A 230 1.29 -13.04 1.84
N ALA A 231 0.01 -13.18 2.19
CA ALA A 231 -0.71 -12.24 3.05
C ALA A 231 -0.04 -12.13 4.43
N ARG A 232 0.33 -13.26 5.05
CA ARG A 232 1.03 -13.28 6.34
C ARG A 232 2.31 -12.46 6.27
N PHE A 233 3.12 -12.65 5.23
CA PHE A 233 4.33 -11.86 5.03
C PHE A 233 4.00 -10.36 4.93
N TYR A 234 2.94 -9.99 4.20
CA TYR A 234 2.53 -8.59 4.10
C TYR A 234 2.21 -7.99 5.46
N PHE A 235 1.39 -8.67 6.26
CA PHE A 235 1.02 -8.19 7.60
C PHE A 235 2.21 -8.11 8.55
N ASP A 236 3.13 -9.08 8.50
CA ASP A 236 4.27 -9.14 9.42
C ASP A 236 5.42 -8.19 9.04
N LYS A 237 5.62 -7.90 7.73
CA LYS A 237 6.85 -7.25 7.24
C LYS A 237 6.61 -5.96 6.46
N VAL A 238 5.45 -5.79 5.84
CA VAL A 238 5.17 -4.61 5.00
C VAL A 238 4.24 -3.63 5.71
N LEU A 239 3.12 -4.10 6.25
CA LEU A 239 2.14 -3.27 6.93
C LEU A 239 2.72 -2.43 8.10
N PRO A 240 3.73 -2.88 8.88
CA PRO A 240 4.35 -2.06 9.93
C PRO A 240 4.97 -0.75 9.42
N ARG A 241 5.23 -0.60 8.12
CA ARG A 241 5.68 0.66 7.51
C ARG A 241 4.65 1.79 7.72
N ALA A 242 3.36 1.47 7.83
CA ALA A 242 2.30 2.45 8.10
C ALA A 242 2.50 3.17 9.44
N GLU A 243 2.84 2.43 10.50
CA GLU A 243 3.11 3.01 11.82
C GLU A 243 4.39 3.88 11.81
N HIS A 244 5.42 3.46 11.06
CA HIS A 244 6.64 4.25 10.88
C HIS A 244 6.33 5.62 10.26
N HIS A 245 5.57 5.66 9.18
CA HIS A 245 5.16 6.89 8.51
C HIS A 245 4.32 7.79 9.43
N TYR A 246 3.37 7.23 10.17
CA TYR A 246 2.61 7.99 11.16
C TYR A 246 3.52 8.67 12.19
N LYS A 247 4.45 7.91 12.79
CA LYS A 247 5.38 8.45 13.78
C LYS A 247 6.30 9.53 13.23
N SER A 248 6.75 9.37 11.97
CA SER A 248 7.56 10.37 11.28
C SER A 248 6.79 11.69 11.13
N ALA A 249 5.57 11.63 10.62
CA ALA A 249 4.79 12.82 10.32
C ALA A 249 4.40 13.65 11.56
N ILE A 250 3.97 12.99 12.62
CA ILE A 250 3.52 13.69 13.84
C ILE A 250 4.63 14.40 14.60
N SER A 251 5.91 14.21 14.22
CA SER A 251 7.02 15.00 14.75
C SER A 251 6.97 16.47 14.31
N GLY A 252 6.12 16.81 13.34
CA GLY A 252 5.89 18.16 12.84
C GLY A 252 6.99 18.68 11.90
N SER A 253 6.90 19.95 11.56
CA SER A 253 7.75 20.61 10.55
C SER A 253 8.85 21.47 11.12
N SER A 254 8.91 21.70 12.44
CA SER A 254 9.79 22.70 13.04
C SER A 254 11.27 22.48 12.75
N ASN A 255 11.73 21.22 12.77
CA ASN A 255 13.11 20.85 12.44
C ASN A 255 13.44 21.01 10.94
N ILE A 256 12.43 21.00 10.08
CA ILE A 256 12.56 21.19 8.63
C ILE A 256 12.59 22.67 8.31
N MET A 257 11.62 23.43 8.82
CA MET A 257 11.42 24.85 8.50
C MET A 257 12.47 25.76 9.14
N ASN A 258 13.03 25.35 10.29
CA ASN A 258 14.09 26.12 10.96
C ASN A 258 15.48 25.88 10.38
N PHE A 259 15.65 24.86 9.51
CA PHE A 259 16.92 24.56 8.87
C PHE A 259 17.26 25.61 7.81
N LYS A 260 18.46 26.17 7.88
CA LYS A 260 18.96 27.14 6.88
C LYS A 260 19.85 26.39 5.88
N PHE A 261 19.39 26.34 4.65
CA PHE A 261 20.23 25.88 3.52
C PHE A 261 21.22 27.01 3.17
N ASN A 262 22.52 26.69 3.11
CA ASN A 262 23.58 27.63 2.72
C ASN A 262 23.78 27.63 1.21
#